data_5856e12d8c194ae4ca50030324c964a7
#
_entry.id   5856e12d8c194ae4ca50030324c964a7
#
_cell.length_a   1.000
_cell.length_b   1.000
_cell.length_c   1.000
_cell.angle_alpha   90.00
_cell.angle_beta   90.00
_cell.angle_gamma   90.00
#
_symmetry.space_group_name_H-M   'P 1'
#
loop_
_entity.id
_entity.type
_entity.pdbx_description
1 polymer ?
#
loop_
_entity_poly.entity_id
_entity_poly.type
_entity_poly.pdbx_seq_one_letter_code
_entity_poly.pdbx_strand_id
1 'polypeptide(L)'
;MKPKYYYSLLVIGLIYIFSIPINAQIINGADLLLSENLNLITGKNVGIVCNHTSLLSDGTHLVDALLEQKEVTVKSIFTPEHGFKGSAEAGELIDYKKNLYKDIPIISLYGKVRKPSKENLKDVDVLIFDIQDVGARFYTYISTMYYVLEAAGENNIPLIILDRPNPVGGNYVDGPVLDPNYKSFVGIAEIPITHGMTVGELAKFFVGEKLISSWKNVSLTVISCKNWNREIPTQFYKNWNSPSPNINSLETALVYPGTCLLEGTNISEGRGTRFPFLQIGTPFFKSEEIIEKLNLVKVEGVEFQPASFIPEDIPEMATNPKFEGKTCYGIKINITDPNKFESVIFGVKLLFVLTKLYGNQIKFNESSFDRLAGSKTLREQLKKQITPDKIFATWQKELKKFNKKRNQYLLY
;
A
#
# COMPACT_ATOMS: atom_id res chain seq x y z
N MET A 1 -48.23 -60.68 40.37
CA MET A 1 -46.97 -59.95 40.36
C MET A 1 -46.70 -59.57 38.92
N LYS A 2 -46.68 -58.27 38.61
CA LYS A 2 -46.34 -57.75 37.27
C LYS A 2 -44.98 -57.06 37.40
N PRO A 3 -44.02 -57.27 36.50
CA PRO A 3 -42.74 -56.62 36.55
C PRO A 3 -42.82 -55.18 36.07
N LYS A 4 -42.22 -54.23 36.84
CA LYS A 4 -42.06 -52.84 36.44
C LYS A 4 -40.79 -52.71 35.59
N TYR A 5 -40.98 -52.26 34.34
CA TYR A 5 -39.87 -51.86 33.47
C TYR A 5 -39.47 -50.43 33.78
N TYR A 6 -38.24 -50.21 34.21
CA TYR A 6 -37.65 -48.87 34.31
C TYR A 6 -36.98 -48.54 32.96
N TYR A 7 -37.51 -47.54 32.26
CA TYR A 7 -36.86 -46.94 31.09
C TYR A 7 -35.85 -45.91 31.58
N SER A 8 -34.58 -46.24 31.45
CA SER A 8 -33.49 -45.25 31.61
C SER A 8 -33.37 -44.43 30.33
N LEU A 9 -33.82 -43.19 30.37
CA LEU A 9 -33.59 -42.18 29.31
C LEU A 9 -32.13 -41.73 29.36
N LEU A 10 -31.33 -42.20 28.43
CA LEU A 10 -29.97 -41.69 28.19
C LEU A 10 -30.09 -40.38 27.43
N VAL A 11 -29.95 -39.25 28.11
CA VAL A 11 -29.85 -37.91 27.50
C VAL A 11 -28.43 -37.75 26.95
N ILE A 12 -28.25 -37.98 25.69
CA ILE A 12 -26.99 -37.65 24.98
C ILE A 12 -27.01 -36.12 24.71
N GLY A 13 -26.34 -35.36 25.59
CA GLY A 13 -26.07 -33.95 25.38
C GLY A 13 -25.07 -33.80 24.24
N LEU A 14 -25.54 -33.35 23.06
CA LEU A 14 -24.69 -32.87 21.98
C LEU A 14 -24.04 -31.56 22.47
N ILE A 15 -22.79 -31.62 22.90
CA ILE A 15 -21.96 -30.42 23.12
C ILE A 15 -21.56 -29.92 21.74
N TYR A 16 -22.28 -28.94 21.23
CA TYR A 16 -21.79 -28.12 20.10
C TYR A 16 -20.60 -27.28 20.61
N ILE A 17 -19.41 -27.79 20.41
CA ILE A 17 -18.20 -26.98 20.54
C ILE A 17 -18.25 -25.98 19.39
N PHE A 18 -18.73 -24.77 19.67
CA PHE A 18 -18.47 -23.62 18.82
C PHE A 18 -16.97 -23.41 18.84
N SER A 19 -16.27 -23.96 17.85
CA SER A 19 -14.92 -23.56 17.53
C SER A 19 -14.99 -22.09 17.08
N ILE A 20 -14.79 -21.17 18.02
CA ILE A 20 -14.44 -19.80 17.71
C ILE A 20 -13.16 -19.93 16.87
N PRO A 21 -13.13 -19.46 15.61
CA PRO A 21 -11.88 -19.47 14.86
C PRO A 21 -10.90 -18.62 15.66
N ILE A 22 -9.91 -19.27 16.28
CA ILE A 22 -8.75 -18.57 16.80
C ILE A 22 -8.09 -18.01 15.54
N ASN A 23 -8.33 -16.74 15.25
CA ASN A 23 -7.59 -16.05 14.20
C ASN A 23 -6.12 -16.10 14.64
N ALA A 24 -5.40 -17.05 14.07
CA ALA A 24 -3.97 -17.17 14.33
C ALA A 24 -3.29 -15.87 13.91
N GLN A 25 -2.43 -15.36 14.78
CA GLN A 25 -1.68 -14.14 14.50
C GLN A 25 -0.93 -14.29 13.17
N ILE A 26 -0.97 -13.27 12.33
CA ILE A 26 -0.14 -13.22 11.13
C ILE A 26 1.32 -13.16 11.57
N ILE A 27 2.14 -14.01 10.95
CA ILE A 27 3.59 -14.01 11.11
C ILE A 27 4.19 -13.49 9.82
N ASN A 28 4.91 -12.36 9.88
CA ASN A 28 5.52 -11.73 8.72
C ASN A 28 6.75 -12.50 8.22
N GLY A 29 7.16 -12.25 6.99
CA GLY A 29 8.39 -12.81 6.43
C GLY A 29 9.64 -12.50 7.25
N ALA A 30 9.67 -11.34 7.94
CA ALA A 30 10.78 -10.95 8.81
C ALA A 30 10.94 -11.88 10.01
N ASP A 31 9.85 -12.23 10.71
CA ASP A 31 9.86 -13.20 11.79
C ASP A 31 10.32 -14.59 11.31
N LEU A 32 9.84 -14.99 10.12
CA LEU A 32 10.17 -16.30 9.53
C LEU A 32 11.59 -16.38 8.99
N LEU A 33 12.19 -15.25 8.59
CA LEU A 33 13.62 -15.22 8.26
C LEU A 33 14.46 -15.65 9.48
N LEU A 34 14.19 -15.07 10.64
CA LEU A 34 14.97 -15.31 11.86
C LEU A 34 14.69 -16.67 12.47
N SER A 35 13.43 -17.11 12.49
CA SER A 35 13.03 -18.34 13.16
C SER A 35 13.24 -19.63 12.35
N GLU A 36 13.11 -19.55 11.03
CA GLU A 36 13.07 -20.75 10.17
C GLU A 36 14.03 -20.69 8.97
N ASN A 37 14.50 -19.51 8.55
CA ASN A 37 15.24 -19.32 7.31
C ASN A 37 16.58 -18.60 7.49
N LEU A 38 17.12 -18.54 8.70
CA LEU A 38 18.37 -17.83 8.99
C LEU A 38 19.54 -18.36 8.18
N ASN A 39 19.53 -19.67 7.84
CA ASN A 39 20.52 -20.31 6.98
C ASN A 39 20.68 -19.65 5.59
N LEU A 40 19.68 -18.92 5.09
CA LEU A 40 19.76 -18.19 3.83
C LEU A 40 20.77 -17.03 3.88
N ILE A 41 21.08 -16.52 5.10
CA ILE A 41 21.94 -15.35 5.30
C ILE A 41 23.14 -15.62 6.24
N THR A 42 23.22 -16.81 6.84
CA THR A 42 24.33 -17.20 7.70
C THR A 42 25.67 -17.14 6.94
N GLY A 43 26.68 -16.51 7.53
CA GLY A 43 28.00 -16.30 6.95
C GLY A 43 28.06 -15.25 5.84
N LYS A 44 26.97 -14.45 5.63
CA LYS A 44 26.88 -13.50 4.52
C LYS A 44 26.94 -12.05 4.95
N ASN A 45 27.41 -11.22 4.01
CA ASN A 45 27.30 -9.78 4.06
C ASN A 45 25.96 -9.35 3.48
N VAL A 46 25.11 -8.71 4.27
CA VAL A 46 23.72 -8.40 3.93
C VAL A 46 23.56 -6.90 3.63
N GLY A 47 22.93 -6.57 2.51
CA GLY A 47 22.35 -5.24 2.24
C GLY A 47 20.85 -5.28 2.53
N ILE A 48 20.32 -4.34 3.32
CA ILE A 48 18.92 -4.36 3.74
C ILE A 48 18.19 -3.15 3.15
N VAL A 49 17.13 -3.40 2.39
CA VAL A 49 16.20 -2.36 1.91
C VAL A 49 15.03 -2.32 2.89
N CYS A 50 14.99 -1.28 3.72
CA CYS A 50 14.04 -1.19 4.83
C CYS A 50 13.73 0.25 5.24
N ASN A 51 12.73 0.40 6.10
CA ASN A 51 12.41 1.64 6.79
C ASN A 51 11.85 1.30 8.19
N HIS A 52 11.29 2.28 8.90
CA HIS A 52 10.69 2.12 10.23
C HIS A 52 9.57 1.08 10.32
N THR A 53 9.00 0.64 9.19
CA THR A 53 7.96 -0.42 9.17
C THR A 53 8.53 -1.83 9.23
N SER A 54 9.84 -1.98 9.13
CA SER A 54 10.55 -3.27 9.10
C SER A 54 10.65 -3.85 10.51
N LEU A 55 9.48 -4.08 11.14
CA LEU A 55 9.36 -4.58 12.51
C LEU A 55 9.00 -6.05 12.51
N LEU A 56 9.59 -6.78 13.48
CA LEU A 56 9.18 -8.10 13.91
C LEU A 56 7.87 -8.02 14.72
N SER A 57 7.25 -9.15 14.98
CA SER A 57 6.00 -9.24 15.75
C SER A 57 6.11 -8.75 17.19
N ASP A 58 7.31 -8.73 17.77
CA ASP A 58 7.62 -8.21 19.10
C ASP A 58 7.93 -6.70 19.12
N GLY A 59 7.95 -6.06 17.94
CA GLY A 59 8.26 -4.64 17.77
C GLY A 59 9.76 -4.35 17.57
N THR A 60 10.64 -5.35 17.59
CA THR A 60 12.06 -5.17 17.30
C THR A 60 12.27 -4.84 15.84
N HIS A 61 13.12 -3.84 15.52
CA HIS A 61 13.43 -3.52 14.13
C HIS A 61 14.33 -4.61 13.53
N LEU A 62 14.04 -5.01 12.27
CA LEU A 62 14.78 -6.09 11.60
C LEU A 62 16.30 -5.88 11.60
N VAL A 63 16.76 -4.63 11.39
CA VAL A 63 18.21 -4.32 11.41
C VAL A 63 18.81 -4.65 12.78
N ASP A 64 18.13 -4.31 13.88
CA ASP A 64 18.60 -4.59 15.23
C ASP A 64 18.65 -6.08 15.49
N ALA A 65 17.60 -6.80 15.12
CA ALA A 65 17.54 -8.25 15.26
C ALA A 65 18.64 -8.96 14.46
N LEU A 66 18.98 -8.47 13.26
CA LEU A 66 20.07 -9.04 12.45
C LEU A 66 21.47 -8.71 13.00
N LEU A 67 21.64 -7.56 13.66
CA LEU A 67 22.91 -7.24 14.33
C LEU A 67 23.20 -8.11 15.55
N GLU A 68 22.19 -8.72 16.13
CA GLU A 68 22.34 -9.70 17.22
C GLU A 68 22.78 -11.08 16.70
N GLN A 69 22.66 -11.35 15.40
CA GLN A 69 23.08 -12.61 14.78
C GLN A 69 24.59 -12.62 14.52
N LYS A 70 25.36 -13.39 15.30
CA LYS A 70 26.83 -13.42 15.23
C LYS A 70 27.41 -13.78 13.85
N GLU A 71 26.67 -14.54 13.07
CA GLU A 71 27.11 -15.03 11.76
C GLU A 71 26.53 -14.22 10.59
N VAL A 72 25.92 -13.05 10.86
CA VAL A 72 25.39 -12.15 9.83
C VAL A 72 26.08 -10.80 9.92
N THR A 73 26.54 -10.27 8.79
CA THR A 73 27.15 -8.94 8.75
C THR A 73 26.27 -7.99 7.95
N VAL A 74 25.69 -6.99 8.58
CA VAL A 74 24.93 -5.93 7.89
C VAL A 74 25.92 -4.91 7.31
N LYS A 75 26.01 -4.81 5.97
CA LYS A 75 26.96 -3.92 5.27
C LYS A 75 26.38 -2.56 4.92
N SER A 76 25.11 -2.52 4.55
CA SER A 76 24.43 -1.29 4.12
C SER A 76 22.92 -1.36 4.36
N ILE A 77 22.35 -0.20 4.61
CA ILE A 77 20.90 0.01 4.71
C ILE A 77 20.49 0.90 3.53
N PHE A 78 19.51 0.44 2.77
CA PHE A 78 18.89 1.20 1.68
C PHE A 78 17.50 1.63 2.11
N THR A 79 17.15 2.89 1.86
CA THR A 79 15.85 3.42 2.33
C THR A 79 15.03 3.95 1.17
N PRO A 80 13.69 3.73 1.18
CA PRO A 80 12.79 4.29 0.20
C PRO A 80 12.50 5.77 0.49
N GLU A 81 11.51 6.34 -0.22
CA GLU A 81 10.86 7.61 0.15
C GLU A 81 10.49 7.61 1.63
N HIS A 82 10.45 8.76 2.27
CA HIS A 82 10.30 8.98 3.71
C HIS A 82 11.50 8.55 4.57
N GLY A 83 12.50 7.89 4.00
CA GLY A 83 13.75 7.55 4.67
C GLY A 83 13.67 6.42 5.69
N PHE A 84 14.76 6.21 6.44
CA PHE A 84 14.87 5.13 7.42
C PHE A 84 13.90 5.28 8.59
N LYS A 85 13.69 6.52 9.06
CA LYS A 85 12.77 6.82 10.17
C LYS A 85 11.31 6.95 9.73
N GLY A 86 11.05 7.05 8.43
CA GLY A 86 9.70 7.21 7.89
C GLY A 86 9.06 8.58 8.16
N SER A 87 9.83 9.56 8.61
CA SER A 87 9.33 10.87 9.02
C SER A 87 9.54 11.96 7.96
N ALA A 88 10.28 11.70 6.89
CA ALA A 88 10.42 12.68 5.83
C ALA A 88 9.11 12.85 5.06
N GLU A 89 8.83 14.09 4.65
CA GLU A 89 7.63 14.41 3.90
C GLU A 89 7.62 13.78 2.50
N ALA A 90 6.44 13.62 1.91
CA ALA A 90 6.32 13.14 0.53
C ALA A 90 7.04 14.07 -0.44
N GLY A 91 7.99 13.53 -1.21
CA GLY A 91 8.82 14.30 -2.14
C GLY A 91 10.08 14.91 -1.54
N GLU A 92 10.27 14.85 -0.22
CA GLU A 92 11.47 15.38 0.45
C GLU A 92 12.70 14.56 0.11
N LEU A 93 13.81 15.26 -0.20
CA LEU A 93 15.11 14.65 -0.48
C LEU A 93 15.96 14.63 0.79
N ILE A 94 16.24 13.45 1.29
CA ILE A 94 17.09 13.27 2.47
C ILE A 94 18.55 13.11 2.02
N ASP A 95 19.44 13.96 2.50
CA ASP A 95 20.90 13.84 2.28
C ASP A 95 21.54 12.99 3.38
N TYR A 96 21.82 11.73 3.04
CA TYR A 96 22.47 10.76 3.92
C TYR A 96 24.00 10.75 3.83
N LYS A 97 24.68 11.77 3.26
CA LYS A 97 26.14 11.75 3.06
C LYS A 97 26.97 11.43 4.30
N LYS A 98 26.39 11.49 5.50
CA LYS A 98 27.04 11.14 6.79
C LYS A 98 26.13 10.39 7.75
N ASN A 99 24.98 9.86 7.29
CA ASN A 99 24.07 9.16 8.18
C ASN A 99 24.47 7.69 8.30
N LEU A 100 24.79 7.32 9.52
CA LEU A 100 25.08 5.94 9.92
C LEU A 100 24.01 5.50 10.93
N TYR A 101 23.63 4.24 10.86
CA TYR A 101 22.89 3.57 11.90
C TYR A 101 23.79 2.50 12.52
N LYS A 102 24.26 2.71 13.77
CA LYS A 102 25.22 1.82 14.44
C LYS A 102 26.44 1.51 13.53
N ASP A 103 27.05 2.55 12.97
CA ASP A 103 28.19 2.51 12.03
C ASP A 103 27.90 1.90 10.64
N ILE A 104 26.65 1.56 10.33
CA ILE A 104 26.24 1.06 9.02
C ILE A 104 25.79 2.22 8.13
N PRO A 105 26.28 2.32 6.88
CA PRO A 105 25.88 3.38 5.97
C PRO A 105 24.41 3.26 5.55
N ILE A 106 23.68 4.39 5.61
CA ILE A 106 22.34 4.51 5.09
C ILE A 106 22.39 5.19 3.73
N ILE A 107 21.75 4.57 2.73
CA ILE A 107 21.72 5.02 1.33
C ILE A 107 20.27 5.26 0.91
N SER A 108 19.93 6.49 0.50
CA SER A 108 18.59 6.79 0.00
C SER A 108 18.42 6.27 -1.44
N LEU A 109 17.30 5.57 -1.68
CA LEU A 109 16.82 5.16 -2.99
C LEU A 109 15.68 6.05 -3.48
N TYR A 110 15.66 7.31 -3.05
CA TYR A 110 14.66 8.29 -3.46
C TYR A 110 15.29 9.57 -4.02
N GLY A 111 14.63 10.20 -4.98
CA GLY A 111 15.09 11.41 -5.64
C GLY A 111 16.01 11.15 -6.82
N LYS A 112 17.26 11.61 -6.75
CA LYS A 112 18.24 11.49 -7.86
C LYS A 112 18.72 10.05 -8.05
N VAL A 113 18.87 9.30 -6.98
CA VAL A 113 19.29 7.89 -7.00
C VAL A 113 18.08 7.04 -6.58
N ARG A 114 17.64 6.14 -7.45
CA ARG A 114 16.48 5.28 -7.23
C ARG A 114 16.83 3.78 -7.24
N LYS A 115 18.03 3.47 -7.69
CA LYS A 115 18.56 2.11 -7.83
C LYS A 115 19.90 2.01 -7.11
N PRO A 116 20.15 0.96 -6.30
CA PRO A 116 21.46 0.72 -5.75
C PRO A 116 22.52 0.65 -6.85
N SER A 117 23.60 1.43 -6.72
CA SER A 117 24.71 1.37 -7.65
C SER A 117 25.60 0.15 -7.39
N LYS A 118 26.42 -0.24 -8.36
CA LYS A 118 27.42 -1.30 -8.20
C LYS A 118 28.35 -1.04 -7.01
N GLU A 119 28.72 0.23 -6.76
CA GLU A 119 29.56 0.60 -5.63
C GLU A 119 28.82 0.43 -4.29
N ASN A 120 27.52 0.76 -4.24
CA ASN A 120 26.71 0.54 -3.04
C ASN A 120 26.52 -0.95 -2.71
N LEU A 121 26.66 -1.81 -3.71
CA LEU A 121 26.50 -3.27 -3.61
C LEU A 121 27.83 -4.00 -3.46
N LYS A 122 28.95 -3.27 -3.42
CA LYS A 122 30.26 -3.86 -3.19
C LYS A 122 30.28 -4.60 -1.84
N ASP A 123 30.81 -5.79 -1.85
CA ASP A 123 30.88 -6.66 -0.66
C ASP A 123 29.51 -7.06 -0.06
N VAL A 124 28.42 -6.96 -0.82
CA VAL A 124 27.08 -7.47 -0.45
C VAL A 124 26.87 -8.83 -1.13
N ASP A 125 26.66 -9.88 -0.34
CA ASP A 125 26.43 -11.24 -0.82
C ASP A 125 24.95 -11.53 -1.07
N VAL A 126 24.06 -10.80 -0.37
CA VAL A 126 22.60 -10.95 -0.48
C VAL A 126 21.89 -9.66 -0.13
N LEU A 127 20.85 -9.34 -0.88
CA LEU A 127 19.92 -8.25 -0.55
C LEU A 127 18.69 -8.79 0.14
N ILE A 128 18.20 -8.05 1.13
CA ILE A 128 16.90 -8.28 1.79
C ILE A 128 16.02 -7.07 1.54
N PHE A 129 14.76 -7.29 1.21
CA PHE A 129 13.75 -6.25 1.11
C PHE A 129 12.65 -6.51 2.14
N ASP A 130 12.43 -5.55 3.03
CA ASP A 130 11.41 -5.62 4.09
C ASP A 130 10.77 -4.23 4.28
N ILE A 131 9.65 -3.98 3.63
CA ILE A 131 8.91 -2.70 3.74
C ILE A 131 7.41 -2.99 3.65
N GLN A 132 6.60 -2.37 4.53
CA GLN A 132 5.14 -2.42 4.45
C GLN A 132 4.63 -1.51 3.33
N ASP A 133 4.02 -2.09 2.30
CA ASP A 133 3.32 -1.38 1.23
C ASP A 133 1.83 -1.14 1.58
N VAL A 134 1.12 -0.34 0.78
CA VAL A 134 -0.31 -0.03 0.99
C VAL A 134 -1.24 -0.60 -0.09
N GLY A 135 -0.72 -1.38 -1.04
CA GLY A 135 -1.53 -2.06 -2.05
C GLY A 135 -2.00 -1.17 -3.21
N ALA A 136 -1.45 0.03 -3.36
CA ALA A 136 -1.79 0.98 -4.43
C ALA A 136 -0.61 1.20 -5.38
N ARG A 137 -0.85 1.14 -6.72
CA ARG A 137 0.18 1.28 -7.76
C ARG A 137 1.07 2.51 -7.59
N PHE A 138 0.50 3.63 -7.19
CA PHE A 138 1.23 4.90 -7.10
C PHE A 138 1.95 5.09 -5.76
N TYR A 139 1.83 4.16 -4.82
CA TYR A 139 2.63 4.16 -3.61
C TYR A 139 4.04 3.67 -3.94
N THR A 140 5.03 4.50 -3.66
CA THR A 140 6.36 4.41 -4.31
C THR A 140 7.23 3.24 -3.86
N TYR A 141 6.86 2.52 -2.80
CA TYR A 141 7.67 1.42 -2.27
C TYR A 141 7.79 0.24 -3.26
N ILE A 142 6.74 -0.03 -4.04
CA ILE A 142 6.82 -1.03 -5.10
C ILE A 142 7.75 -0.60 -6.25
N SER A 143 7.91 0.71 -6.47
CA SER A 143 8.86 1.24 -7.44
C SER A 143 10.30 1.10 -6.93
N THR A 144 10.52 1.32 -5.62
CA THR A 144 11.80 1.04 -4.98
C THR A 144 12.16 -0.45 -5.12
N MET A 145 11.21 -1.36 -4.85
CA MET A 145 11.40 -2.81 -5.03
C MET A 145 11.76 -3.16 -6.48
N TYR A 146 11.08 -2.56 -7.46
CA TYR A 146 11.37 -2.77 -8.88
C TYR A 146 12.84 -2.46 -9.20
N TYR A 147 13.35 -1.31 -8.75
CA TYR A 147 14.74 -0.93 -8.99
C TYR A 147 15.76 -1.77 -8.20
N VAL A 148 15.38 -2.25 -7.02
CA VAL A 148 16.19 -3.19 -6.24
C VAL A 148 16.31 -4.55 -6.94
N LEU A 149 15.19 -5.07 -7.48
CA LEU A 149 15.18 -6.27 -8.31
C LEU A 149 16.09 -6.12 -9.55
N GLU A 150 16.00 -4.96 -10.22
CA GLU A 150 16.83 -4.67 -11.37
C GLU A 150 18.32 -4.65 -11.02
N ALA A 151 18.69 -3.96 -9.91
CA ALA A 151 20.06 -3.91 -9.42
C ALA A 151 20.58 -5.30 -8.99
N ALA A 152 19.75 -6.10 -8.32
CA ALA A 152 20.07 -7.46 -7.92
C ALA A 152 20.45 -8.34 -9.13
N GLY A 153 19.62 -8.31 -10.19
CA GLY A 153 19.87 -9.04 -11.41
C GLY A 153 21.07 -8.53 -12.20
N GLU A 154 21.29 -7.21 -12.28
CA GLU A 154 22.47 -6.61 -12.94
C GLU A 154 23.80 -6.99 -12.28
N ASN A 155 23.79 -7.21 -10.97
CA ASN A 155 25.00 -7.54 -10.20
C ASN A 155 25.06 -9.02 -9.79
N ASN A 156 24.10 -9.85 -10.20
CA ASN A 156 23.98 -11.27 -9.84
C ASN A 156 23.97 -11.51 -8.31
N ILE A 157 23.35 -10.62 -7.56
CA ILE A 157 23.18 -10.71 -6.11
C ILE A 157 21.79 -11.29 -5.82
N PRO A 158 21.68 -12.38 -5.03
CA PRO A 158 20.39 -12.92 -4.60
C PRO A 158 19.58 -11.87 -3.83
N LEU A 159 18.27 -11.83 -4.06
CA LEU A 159 17.33 -10.96 -3.34
C LEU A 159 16.32 -11.80 -2.58
N ILE A 160 16.18 -11.52 -1.31
CA ILE A 160 15.15 -12.11 -0.41
C ILE A 160 14.11 -11.04 -0.13
N ILE A 161 12.85 -11.30 -0.48
CA ILE A 161 11.71 -10.47 -0.09
C ILE A 161 11.09 -11.08 1.17
N LEU A 162 11.03 -10.28 2.22
CA LEU A 162 10.30 -10.63 3.44
C LEU A 162 8.86 -10.12 3.27
N ASP A 163 7.94 -11.04 2.98
CA ASP A 163 6.61 -10.64 2.57
C ASP A 163 5.79 -10.10 3.76
N ARG A 164 4.91 -9.16 3.44
CA ARG A 164 4.00 -8.51 4.38
C ARG A 164 2.58 -8.49 3.81
N PRO A 165 1.54 -8.54 4.67
CA PRO A 165 0.16 -8.44 4.24
C PRO A 165 -0.13 -7.19 3.43
N ASN A 166 -0.98 -7.32 2.41
CA ASN A 166 -1.55 -6.16 1.74
C ASN A 166 -2.69 -5.59 2.61
N PRO A 167 -2.62 -4.35 3.09
CA PRO A 167 -3.61 -3.80 4.01
C PRO A 167 -5.00 -3.58 3.39
N VAL A 168 -5.07 -3.41 2.06
CA VAL A 168 -6.35 -3.30 1.35
C VAL A 168 -6.86 -4.67 0.86
N GLY A 169 -6.26 -5.76 1.36
CA GLY A 169 -6.60 -7.12 1.01
C GLY A 169 -6.06 -7.58 -0.35
N GLY A 170 -6.22 -8.87 -0.62
CA GLY A 170 -5.76 -9.48 -1.86
C GLY A 170 -6.87 -9.74 -2.89
N ASN A 171 -8.13 -9.53 -2.53
CA ASN A 171 -9.28 -9.79 -3.38
C ASN A 171 -9.71 -8.57 -4.22
N TYR A 172 -9.44 -7.36 -3.73
CA TYR A 172 -9.81 -6.13 -4.42
C TYR A 172 -8.75 -5.75 -5.47
N VAL A 173 -9.14 -5.84 -6.75
CA VAL A 173 -8.31 -5.51 -7.92
C VAL A 173 -9.13 -4.61 -8.83
N ASP A 174 -8.77 -3.32 -8.92
CA ASP A 174 -9.56 -2.37 -9.69
C ASP A 174 -8.78 -1.13 -10.15
N GLY A 175 -9.45 -0.37 -11.02
CA GLY A 175 -8.92 0.84 -11.65
C GLY A 175 -8.21 0.58 -12.96
N PRO A 176 -7.93 1.66 -13.72
CA PRO A 176 -7.24 1.54 -14.99
C PRO A 176 -5.83 0.97 -14.82
N VAL A 177 -5.48 0.00 -15.66
CA VAL A 177 -4.11 -0.49 -15.82
C VAL A 177 -3.27 0.64 -16.40
N LEU A 178 -2.02 0.79 -15.92
CA LEU A 178 -1.10 1.82 -16.40
C LEU A 178 -0.86 1.68 -17.91
N ASP A 179 -1.07 2.77 -18.64
CA ASP A 179 -0.57 2.92 -20.01
C ASP A 179 0.97 3.14 -19.96
N PRO A 180 1.78 2.34 -20.68
CA PRO A 180 3.24 2.46 -20.70
C PRO A 180 3.76 3.87 -20.97
N ASN A 181 3.03 4.72 -21.71
CA ASN A 181 3.39 6.10 -21.99
C ASN A 181 3.36 7.01 -20.74
N TYR A 182 2.72 6.56 -19.66
CA TYR A 182 2.63 7.26 -18.37
C TYR A 182 3.52 6.64 -17.30
N LYS A 183 4.44 5.73 -17.69
CA LYS A 183 5.40 5.12 -16.76
C LYS A 183 6.20 6.18 -16.02
N SER A 184 6.24 6.05 -14.70
CA SER A 184 6.90 7.01 -13.80
C SER A 184 7.23 6.34 -12.46
N PHE A 185 7.80 7.08 -11.51
CA PHE A 185 8.05 6.54 -10.17
C PHE A 185 6.76 6.25 -9.38
N VAL A 186 5.64 6.94 -9.68
CA VAL A 186 4.31 6.65 -9.13
C VAL A 186 3.48 5.70 -10.01
N GLY A 187 4.13 5.00 -10.95
CA GLY A 187 3.50 4.05 -11.87
C GLY A 187 4.57 3.30 -12.64
N ILE A 188 5.28 2.36 -11.95
CA ILE A 188 6.47 1.71 -12.50
C ILE A 188 6.15 0.57 -13.46
N ALA A 189 4.98 -0.05 -13.34
CA ALA A 189 4.59 -1.25 -14.08
C ALA A 189 3.12 -1.18 -14.54
N GLU A 190 2.81 -1.94 -15.59
CA GLU A 190 1.46 -2.06 -16.19
C GLU A 190 0.54 -2.90 -15.30
N ILE A 191 0.19 -2.34 -14.14
CA ILE A 191 -0.73 -2.91 -13.16
C ILE A 191 -1.87 -1.92 -12.88
N PRO A 192 -3.05 -2.39 -12.38
CA PRO A 192 -4.15 -1.51 -12.00
C PRO A 192 -3.83 -0.67 -10.75
N ILE A 193 -4.69 0.29 -10.42
CA ILE A 193 -4.53 1.15 -9.22
C ILE A 193 -4.45 0.28 -7.96
N THR A 194 -5.43 -0.61 -7.73
CA THR A 194 -5.34 -1.66 -6.71
C THR A 194 -5.02 -2.97 -7.39
N HIS A 195 -3.90 -3.58 -7.04
CA HIS A 195 -3.41 -4.79 -7.72
C HIS A 195 -3.72 -6.09 -6.96
N GLY A 196 -4.16 -5.99 -5.70
CA GLY A 196 -4.52 -7.14 -4.87
C GLY A 196 -3.39 -8.16 -4.66
N MET A 197 -2.14 -7.71 -4.63
CA MET A 197 -0.95 -8.54 -4.44
C MET A 197 -0.16 -8.06 -3.24
N THR A 198 0.53 -8.98 -2.56
CA THR A 198 1.57 -8.62 -1.58
C THR A 198 2.84 -8.16 -2.29
N VAL A 199 3.79 -7.63 -1.53
CA VAL A 199 5.10 -7.23 -2.07
C VAL A 199 5.86 -8.41 -2.65
N GLY A 200 5.80 -9.58 -1.98
CA GLY A 200 6.40 -10.82 -2.47
C GLY A 200 5.77 -11.34 -3.76
N GLU A 201 4.45 -11.29 -3.86
CA GLU A 201 3.72 -11.63 -5.08
C GLU A 201 4.06 -10.68 -6.24
N LEU A 202 4.14 -9.36 -5.97
CA LEU A 202 4.55 -8.36 -6.97
C LEU A 202 5.98 -8.57 -7.44
N ALA A 203 6.91 -8.91 -6.55
CA ALA A 203 8.28 -9.22 -6.93
C ALA A 203 8.34 -10.40 -7.91
N LYS A 204 7.60 -11.49 -7.60
CA LYS A 204 7.47 -12.64 -8.51
C LYS A 204 6.82 -12.26 -9.84
N PHE A 205 5.78 -11.41 -9.81
CA PHE A 205 5.11 -10.91 -11.00
C PHE A 205 6.06 -10.09 -11.88
N PHE A 206 6.83 -9.18 -11.31
CA PHE A 206 7.76 -8.34 -12.07
C PHE A 206 8.85 -9.16 -12.77
N VAL A 207 9.37 -10.18 -12.10
CA VAL A 207 10.38 -11.09 -12.69
C VAL A 207 9.73 -12.01 -13.73
N GLY A 208 8.61 -12.65 -13.39
CA GLY A 208 7.94 -13.64 -14.23
C GLY A 208 7.34 -13.05 -15.51
N GLU A 209 6.75 -11.84 -15.44
CA GLU A 209 6.25 -11.10 -16.60
C GLU A 209 7.37 -10.34 -17.35
N LYS A 210 8.63 -10.50 -16.94
CA LYS A 210 9.81 -9.92 -17.60
C LYS A 210 9.78 -8.38 -17.65
N LEU A 211 9.21 -7.76 -16.61
CA LEU A 211 9.08 -6.31 -16.56
C LEU A 211 10.40 -5.60 -16.21
N ILE A 212 11.37 -6.34 -15.69
CA ILE A 212 12.69 -5.86 -15.28
C ILE A 212 13.70 -6.20 -16.37
N SER A 213 14.59 -5.28 -16.72
CA SER A 213 15.58 -5.48 -17.79
C SER A 213 16.50 -6.68 -17.50
N SER A 214 16.92 -6.85 -16.25
CA SER A 214 17.81 -7.92 -15.78
C SER A 214 17.09 -9.21 -15.34
N TRP A 215 15.82 -9.41 -15.70
CA TRP A 215 14.95 -10.50 -15.20
C TRP A 215 15.58 -11.90 -15.28
N LYS A 216 16.40 -12.17 -16.27
CA LYS A 216 17.05 -13.49 -16.47
C LYS A 216 18.03 -13.85 -15.36
N ASN A 217 18.63 -12.84 -14.72
CA ASN A 217 19.69 -13.01 -13.74
C ASN A 217 19.21 -12.80 -12.31
N VAL A 218 17.91 -12.50 -12.12
CA VAL A 218 17.34 -12.29 -10.77
C VAL A 218 17.21 -13.63 -10.07
N SER A 219 17.97 -13.83 -9.00
CA SER A 219 17.79 -14.93 -8.04
C SER A 219 16.87 -14.41 -6.92
N LEU A 220 15.58 -14.76 -7.00
CA LEU A 220 14.54 -14.26 -6.09
C LEU A 220 14.07 -15.37 -5.14
N THR A 221 14.11 -15.08 -3.83
CA THR A 221 13.46 -15.85 -2.78
C THR A 221 12.40 -14.98 -2.12
N VAL A 222 11.20 -15.53 -1.90
CA VAL A 222 10.14 -14.86 -1.13
C VAL A 222 9.86 -15.67 0.11
N ILE A 223 10.02 -15.06 1.29
CA ILE A 223 9.59 -15.65 2.56
C ILE A 223 8.18 -15.14 2.84
N SER A 224 7.20 -16.00 2.56
CA SER A 224 5.77 -15.68 2.65
C SER A 224 5.32 -15.54 4.10
N CYS A 225 4.28 -14.74 4.35
CA CYS A 225 3.62 -14.68 5.65
C CYS A 225 2.96 -16.02 6.01
N LYS A 226 2.87 -16.35 7.29
CA LYS A 226 1.98 -17.41 7.78
C LYS A 226 0.67 -16.80 8.29
N ASN A 227 -0.42 -17.55 8.17
CA ASN A 227 -1.75 -17.21 8.68
C ASN A 227 -2.38 -15.94 8.04
N TRP A 228 -1.83 -15.43 6.96
CA TRP A 228 -2.48 -14.41 6.16
C TRP A 228 -3.29 -15.07 5.03
N ASN A 229 -4.46 -14.53 4.77
CA ASN A 229 -5.29 -14.85 3.61
C ASN A 229 -5.55 -13.57 2.79
N ARG A 230 -6.34 -13.65 1.73
CA ARG A 230 -6.59 -12.50 0.84
C ARG A 230 -7.63 -11.50 1.36
N GLU A 231 -8.16 -11.71 2.56
CA GLU A 231 -9.06 -10.77 3.21
C GLU A 231 -8.29 -9.61 3.84
N ILE A 232 -8.98 -8.52 4.15
CA ILE A 232 -8.36 -7.38 4.83
C ILE A 232 -7.98 -7.81 6.25
N PRO A 233 -6.70 -7.66 6.65
CA PRO A 233 -6.25 -8.13 7.95
C PRO A 233 -6.78 -7.21 9.06
N THR A 234 -7.86 -7.62 9.73
CA THR A 234 -8.50 -6.85 10.82
C THR A 234 -7.58 -6.59 12.02
N GLN A 235 -6.57 -7.44 12.26
CA GLN A 235 -5.57 -7.22 13.29
C GLN A 235 -4.73 -5.95 13.08
N PHE A 236 -4.62 -5.43 11.87
CA PHE A 236 -3.96 -4.16 11.61
C PHE A 236 -4.65 -2.96 12.26
N TYR A 237 -5.95 -3.05 12.55
CA TYR A 237 -6.64 -2.00 13.29
C TYR A 237 -6.05 -1.74 14.68
N LYS A 238 -5.43 -2.77 15.29
CA LYS A 238 -4.83 -2.66 16.62
C LYS A 238 -3.35 -2.29 16.61
N ASN A 239 -2.62 -2.69 15.57
CA ASN A 239 -1.16 -2.60 15.50
C ASN A 239 -0.69 -1.98 14.18
N TRP A 240 -1.45 -1.01 13.64
CA TRP A 240 -1.04 -0.33 12.42
C TRP A 240 0.25 0.46 12.64
N ASN A 241 1.28 0.11 11.89
CA ASN A 241 2.49 0.91 11.79
C ASN A 241 2.41 1.73 10.50
N SER A 242 2.25 3.03 10.65
CA SER A 242 2.07 3.97 9.55
C SER A 242 3.26 3.91 8.58
N PRO A 243 3.08 3.52 7.30
CA PRO A 243 4.20 3.40 6.37
C PRO A 243 4.72 4.78 5.89
N SER A 244 3.95 5.83 6.07
CA SER A 244 4.32 7.22 5.80
C SER A 244 3.48 8.17 6.64
N PRO A 245 3.91 9.44 6.84
CA PRO A 245 3.24 10.36 7.76
C PRO A 245 1.75 10.59 7.46
N ASN A 246 1.35 10.52 6.18
CA ASN A 246 -0.04 10.73 5.76
C ASN A 246 -0.85 9.44 5.58
N ILE A 247 -0.28 8.26 5.81
CA ILE A 247 -1.04 6.99 5.88
C ILE A 247 -1.07 6.55 7.34
N ASN A 248 -1.62 7.39 8.20
CA ASN A 248 -1.53 7.30 9.64
C ASN A 248 -2.52 6.33 10.30
N SER A 249 -3.42 5.74 9.52
CA SER A 249 -4.35 4.69 9.98
C SER A 249 -4.64 3.68 8.89
N LEU A 250 -5.19 2.51 9.26
CA LEU A 250 -5.64 1.52 8.28
C LEU A 250 -6.78 2.08 7.42
N GLU A 251 -7.70 2.85 8.02
CA GLU A 251 -8.78 3.51 7.30
C GLU A 251 -8.23 4.46 6.22
N THR A 252 -7.15 5.19 6.53
CA THR A 252 -6.45 6.00 5.53
C THR A 252 -5.89 5.14 4.40
N ALA A 253 -5.26 4.01 4.70
CA ALA A 253 -4.76 3.08 3.69
C ALA A 253 -5.89 2.53 2.80
N LEU A 254 -7.06 2.24 3.38
CA LEU A 254 -8.23 1.75 2.66
C LEU A 254 -8.81 2.77 1.67
N VAL A 255 -8.89 4.05 2.05
CA VAL A 255 -9.45 5.10 1.17
C VAL A 255 -8.42 5.63 0.17
N TYR A 256 -7.14 5.51 0.48
CA TYR A 256 -6.02 6.10 -0.28
C TYR A 256 -6.05 5.77 -1.78
N PRO A 257 -6.31 4.52 -2.24
CA PRO A 257 -6.32 4.23 -3.68
C PRO A 257 -7.34 5.05 -4.49
N GLY A 258 -8.41 5.51 -3.85
CA GLY A 258 -9.41 6.38 -4.49
C GLY A 258 -9.13 7.87 -4.28
N THR A 259 -8.84 8.27 -3.05
CA THR A 259 -8.71 9.69 -2.67
C THR A 259 -7.37 10.30 -3.05
N CYS A 260 -6.32 9.50 -3.25
CA CYS A 260 -5.04 9.97 -3.79
C CYS A 260 -5.18 10.62 -5.18
N LEU A 261 -6.17 10.27 -5.98
CA LEU A 261 -6.44 10.92 -7.26
C LEU A 261 -6.70 12.44 -7.10
N LEU A 262 -7.18 12.89 -5.92
CA LEU A 262 -7.40 14.30 -5.60
C LEU A 262 -6.09 15.10 -5.54
N GLU A 263 -4.94 14.47 -5.31
CA GLU A 263 -3.64 15.15 -5.37
C GLU A 263 -3.38 15.79 -6.74
N GLY A 264 -3.93 15.18 -7.79
CA GLY A 264 -3.90 15.75 -9.15
C GLY A 264 -4.96 16.81 -9.42
N THR A 265 -5.61 17.38 -8.39
CA THR A 265 -6.64 18.42 -8.51
C THR A 265 -6.38 19.59 -7.57
N ASN A 266 -7.22 20.61 -7.62
CA ASN A 266 -7.23 21.70 -6.64
C ASN A 266 -8.12 21.42 -5.42
N ILE A 267 -8.45 20.17 -5.14
CA ILE A 267 -9.22 19.79 -3.95
C ILE A 267 -8.23 19.40 -2.86
N SER A 268 -8.44 19.88 -1.62
CA SER A 268 -7.67 19.38 -0.47
C SER A 268 -8.09 17.94 -0.18
N GLU A 269 -7.13 17.05 -0.15
CA GLU A 269 -7.27 15.65 0.27
C GLU A 269 -7.03 15.46 1.78
N GLY A 270 -7.08 16.57 2.55
CA GLY A 270 -6.95 16.55 4.00
C GLY A 270 -5.51 16.53 4.52
N ARG A 271 -4.48 16.64 3.65
CA ARG A 271 -3.11 16.89 4.11
C ARG A 271 -3.05 18.18 4.90
N GLY A 272 -2.17 18.25 5.90
CA GLY A 272 -2.13 19.37 6.86
C GLY A 272 -3.26 19.28 7.91
N THR A 273 -3.84 18.11 8.11
CA THR A 273 -4.82 17.82 9.18
C THR A 273 -4.55 16.46 9.83
N ARG A 274 -5.30 16.13 10.87
CA ARG A 274 -5.24 14.80 11.52
C ARG A 274 -5.86 13.66 10.71
N PHE A 275 -6.58 13.97 9.61
CA PHE A 275 -7.35 13.02 8.81
C PHE A 275 -7.00 13.10 7.33
N PRO A 276 -5.70 12.94 6.95
CA PRO A 276 -5.30 12.95 5.55
C PRO A 276 -6.05 11.84 4.80
N PHE A 277 -6.52 12.17 3.59
CA PHE A 277 -7.32 11.31 2.72
C PHE A 277 -8.71 10.89 3.24
N LEU A 278 -8.96 10.99 4.56
CA LEU A 278 -10.25 10.69 5.20
C LEU A 278 -11.17 11.91 5.28
N GLN A 279 -10.64 13.10 5.06
CA GLN A 279 -11.46 14.31 4.87
C GLN A 279 -10.98 15.07 3.64
N ILE A 280 -11.94 15.57 2.88
CA ILE A 280 -11.68 16.28 1.64
C ILE A 280 -12.53 17.54 1.57
N GLY A 281 -11.99 18.59 0.96
CA GLY A 281 -12.75 19.84 0.90
C GLY A 281 -12.06 20.95 0.14
N THR A 282 -12.81 22.05 0.00
CA THR A 282 -12.34 23.33 -0.54
C THR A 282 -13.08 24.47 0.16
N PRO A 283 -12.61 25.72 0.07
CA PRO A 283 -13.34 26.88 0.60
C PRO A 283 -14.71 27.13 -0.05
N PHE A 284 -14.99 26.53 -1.21
CA PHE A 284 -16.23 26.77 -1.97
C PHE A 284 -17.19 25.56 -2.01
N PHE A 285 -16.89 24.46 -1.33
CA PHE A 285 -17.78 23.31 -1.26
C PHE A 285 -18.94 23.53 -0.30
N LYS A 286 -20.05 22.83 -0.58
CA LYS A 286 -21.22 22.72 0.29
C LYS A 286 -21.38 21.25 0.67
N SER A 287 -21.11 20.93 1.94
CA SER A 287 -21.01 19.56 2.46
C SER A 287 -22.27 18.74 2.21
N GLU A 288 -23.45 19.32 2.55
CA GLU A 288 -24.74 18.64 2.44
C GLU A 288 -25.09 18.29 1.00
N GLU A 289 -24.78 19.19 0.04
CA GLU A 289 -25.03 18.97 -1.38
C GLU A 289 -24.16 17.81 -1.92
N ILE A 290 -22.90 17.74 -1.49
CA ILE A 290 -22.00 16.64 -1.87
C ILE A 290 -22.51 15.32 -1.32
N ILE A 291 -22.88 15.27 -0.04
CA ILE A 291 -23.39 14.06 0.63
C ILE A 291 -24.66 13.57 -0.05
N GLU A 292 -25.62 14.48 -0.32
CA GLU A 292 -26.85 14.13 -1.03
C GLU A 292 -26.56 13.44 -2.37
N LYS A 293 -25.62 13.98 -3.16
CA LYS A 293 -25.29 13.42 -4.48
C LYS A 293 -24.48 12.14 -4.38
N LEU A 294 -23.60 11.98 -3.38
CA LEU A 294 -22.88 10.73 -3.14
C LEU A 294 -23.84 9.60 -2.74
N ASN A 295 -24.84 9.89 -1.92
CA ASN A 295 -25.86 8.91 -1.55
C ASN A 295 -26.67 8.42 -2.76
N LEU A 296 -26.91 9.28 -3.76
CA LEU A 296 -27.59 8.90 -4.99
C LEU A 296 -26.77 7.96 -5.88
N VAL A 297 -25.44 8.09 -5.90
CA VAL A 297 -24.56 7.20 -6.68
C VAL A 297 -24.19 5.91 -5.95
N LYS A 298 -24.64 5.74 -4.72
CA LYS A 298 -24.48 4.57 -3.85
C LYS A 298 -23.03 4.08 -3.77
N VAL A 299 -22.40 4.24 -2.63
CA VAL A 299 -21.09 3.66 -2.30
C VAL A 299 -21.29 2.75 -1.11
N GLU A 300 -20.91 1.49 -1.22
CA GLU A 300 -21.07 0.52 -0.15
C GLU A 300 -19.92 0.60 0.86
N GLY A 301 -20.18 0.20 2.11
CA GLY A 301 -19.17 0.10 3.17
C GLY A 301 -18.64 1.44 3.67
N VAL A 302 -19.33 2.56 3.41
CA VAL A 302 -18.88 3.91 3.80
C VAL A 302 -20.06 4.81 4.11
N GLU A 303 -19.87 5.71 5.06
CA GLU A 303 -20.76 6.82 5.39
C GLU A 303 -20.03 8.15 5.30
N PHE A 304 -20.75 9.21 4.99
CA PHE A 304 -20.24 10.56 4.84
C PHE A 304 -20.82 11.48 5.89
N GLN A 305 -19.96 12.31 6.48
CA GLN A 305 -20.39 13.36 7.41
C GLN A 305 -19.90 14.72 6.89
N PRO A 306 -20.63 15.82 7.14
CA PRO A 306 -20.14 17.17 6.87
C PRO A 306 -18.82 17.40 7.59
N ALA A 307 -17.88 18.04 6.91
CA ALA A 307 -16.58 18.40 7.48
C ALA A 307 -16.26 19.88 7.24
N SER A 308 -15.66 20.50 8.24
CA SER A 308 -15.01 21.80 8.14
C SER A 308 -13.63 21.69 8.79
N PHE A 309 -12.59 22.12 8.09
CA PHE A 309 -11.21 22.03 8.56
C PHE A 309 -10.34 23.13 7.96
N ILE A 310 -9.22 23.40 8.59
CA ILE A 310 -8.20 24.34 8.12
C ILE A 310 -6.92 23.51 7.93
N PRO A 311 -6.42 23.34 6.68
CA PRO A 311 -5.10 22.75 6.47
C PRO A 311 -4.02 23.65 7.05
N GLU A 312 -3.08 23.07 7.77
CA GLU A 312 -1.95 23.76 8.40
C GLU A 312 -0.64 23.12 7.90
N ASP A 313 0.43 23.93 7.90
CA ASP A 313 1.77 23.40 7.74
C ASP A 313 2.12 22.54 8.96
N ILE A 314 2.34 21.26 8.75
CA ILE A 314 2.72 20.31 9.80
C ILE A 314 4.10 19.75 9.42
N PRO A 315 5.18 20.17 10.13
CA PRO A 315 6.53 19.65 9.87
C PRO A 315 6.58 18.11 9.84
N GLU A 316 7.36 17.56 8.92
CA GLU A 316 7.53 16.11 8.70
C GLU A 316 6.26 15.38 8.24
N MET A 317 5.15 16.07 7.97
CA MET A 317 3.90 15.47 7.52
C MET A 317 3.35 16.12 6.25
N ALA A 318 3.16 17.44 6.24
CA ALA A 318 2.54 18.17 5.13
C ALA A 318 2.97 19.63 5.11
N THR A 319 3.99 19.97 4.33
CA THR A 319 4.43 21.35 4.10
C THR A 319 3.62 21.97 2.97
N ASN A 320 3.20 23.23 3.14
CA ASN A 320 2.38 23.95 2.16
C ASN A 320 1.18 23.14 1.63
N PRO A 321 0.29 22.61 2.49
CA PRO A 321 -0.88 21.87 2.03
C PRO A 321 -1.82 22.78 1.22
N LYS A 322 -2.63 22.19 0.36
CA LYS A 322 -3.64 22.94 -0.40
C LYS A 322 -4.57 23.69 0.53
N PHE A 323 -4.80 24.98 0.26
CA PHE A 323 -5.63 25.88 1.07
C PHE A 323 -5.11 26.09 2.51
N GLU A 324 -3.80 26.04 2.73
CA GLU A 324 -3.20 26.37 4.02
C GLU A 324 -3.80 27.65 4.64
N GLY A 325 -4.15 27.60 5.92
CA GLY A 325 -4.74 28.69 6.67
C GLY A 325 -6.17 29.10 6.27
N LYS A 326 -6.80 28.41 5.30
CA LYS A 326 -8.17 28.70 4.84
C LYS A 326 -9.14 27.65 5.31
N THR A 327 -10.31 28.07 5.78
CA THR A 327 -11.39 27.13 6.09
C THR A 327 -11.85 26.44 4.83
N CYS A 328 -11.74 25.11 4.82
CA CYS A 328 -12.31 24.22 3.81
C CYS A 328 -13.58 23.57 4.35
N TYR A 329 -14.57 23.44 3.50
CA TYR A 329 -15.80 22.70 3.74
C TYR A 329 -15.84 21.50 2.83
N GLY A 330 -16.44 20.41 3.28
CA GLY A 330 -16.50 19.18 2.48
C GLY A 330 -17.03 17.99 3.26
N ILE A 331 -16.41 16.84 3.09
CA ILE A 331 -16.88 15.62 3.73
C ILE A 331 -15.77 14.93 4.51
N LYS A 332 -16.17 14.26 5.59
CA LYS A 332 -15.38 13.22 6.26
C LYS A 332 -15.91 11.85 5.83
N ILE A 333 -14.98 10.94 5.56
CA ILE A 333 -15.22 9.59 5.08
C ILE A 333 -15.08 8.65 6.28
N ASN A 334 -16.10 7.86 6.59
CA ASN A 334 -16.08 6.87 7.66
C ASN A 334 -16.33 5.49 7.05
N ILE A 335 -15.35 4.60 7.11
CA ILE A 335 -15.49 3.22 6.63
C ILE A 335 -16.33 2.43 7.63
N THR A 336 -17.46 1.89 7.18
CA THR A 336 -18.39 1.10 8.00
C THR A 336 -18.24 -0.40 7.76
N ASP A 337 -17.85 -0.80 6.55
CA ASP A 337 -17.55 -2.20 6.20
C ASP A 337 -16.37 -2.24 5.20
N PRO A 338 -15.15 -2.49 5.67
CA PRO A 338 -13.97 -2.49 4.80
C PRO A 338 -14.00 -3.57 3.71
N ASN A 339 -14.74 -4.68 3.90
CA ASN A 339 -14.83 -5.75 2.91
C ASN A 339 -15.79 -5.42 1.75
N LYS A 340 -16.68 -4.41 1.93
CA LYS A 340 -17.57 -3.91 0.87
C LYS A 340 -17.10 -2.62 0.25
N PHE A 341 -16.14 -1.93 0.89
CA PHE A 341 -15.68 -0.65 0.41
C PHE A 341 -14.71 -0.79 -0.76
N GLU A 342 -15.09 -0.26 -1.90
CA GLU A 342 -14.31 -0.25 -3.13
C GLU A 342 -13.70 1.13 -3.38
N SER A 343 -12.48 1.35 -2.89
CA SER A 343 -11.86 2.67 -2.84
C SER A 343 -11.69 3.36 -4.21
N VAL A 344 -11.33 2.65 -5.27
CA VAL A 344 -11.17 3.22 -6.62
C VAL A 344 -12.52 3.62 -7.21
N ILE A 345 -13.53 2.76 -7.05
CA ILE A 345 -14.91 3.04 -7.44
C ILE A 345 -15.42 4.29 -6.71
N PHE A 346 -15.18 4.36 -5.39
CA PHE A 346 -15.50 5.54 -4.59
C PHE A 346 -14.81 6.80 -5.13
N GLY A 347 -13.50 6.76 -5.34
CA GLY A 347 -12.74 7.93 -5.82
C GLY A 347 -13.24 8.47 -7.16
N VAL A 348 -13.62 7.57 -8.09
CA VAL A 348 -14.20 7.97 -9.39
C VAL A 348 -15.62 8.54 -9.24
N LYS A 349 -16.47 7.91 -8.41
CA LYS A 349 -17.82 8.42 -8.11
C LYS A 349 -17.75 9.80 -7.44
N LEU A 350 -16.83 9.97 -6.49
CA LEU A 350 -16.57 11.24 -5.83
C LEU A 350 -16.17 12.32 -6.83
N LEU A 351 -15.14 12.07 -7.65
CA LEU A 351 -14.71 13.02 -8.70
C LEU A 351 -15.81 13.34 -9.70
N PHE A 352 -16.62 12.35 -10.09
CA PHE A 352 -17.76 12.57 -10.95
C PHE A 352 -18.80 13.51 -10.31
N VAL A 353 -19.16 13.29 -9.05
CA VAL A 353 -20.08 14.14 -8.31
C VAL A 353 -19.52 15.56 -8.19
N LEU A 354 -18.25 15.71 -7.79
CA LEU A 354 -17.62 17.00 -7.59
C LEU A 354 -17.50 17.79 -8.92
N THR A 355 -17.11 17.13 -10.01
CA THR A 355 -17.03 17.78 -11.33
C THR A 355 -18.43 18.16 -11.87
N LYS A 356 -19.47 17.41 -11.54
CA LYS A 356 -20.84 17.71 -11.90
C LYS A 356 -21.41 18.90 -11.11
N LEU A 357 -21.12 19.00 -9.81
CA LEU A 357 -21.60 20.08 -8.94
C LEU A 357 -20.86 21.39 -9.19
N TYR A 358 -19.54 21.34 -9.33
CA TYR A 358 -18.70 22.53 -9.32
C TYR A 358 -18.06 22.87 -10.67
N GLY A 359 -18.20 22.00 -11.67
CA GLY A 359 -17.80 22.26 -13.05
C GLY A 359 -16.37 22.81 -13.19
N ASN A 360 -16.26 24.00 -13.78
CA ASN A 360 -14.97 24.64 -14.03
C ASN A 360 -14.22 25.13 -12.77
N GLN A 361 -14.82 25.08 -11.59
CA GLN A 361 -14.11 25.38 -10.34
C GLN A 361 -13.14 24.25 -9.98
N ILE A 362 -13.42 23.01 -10.40
CA ILE A 362 -12.49 21.89 -10.23
C ILE A 362 -11.41 21.97 -11.31
N LYS A 363 -10.17 22.16 -10.87
CA LYS A 363 -8.99 22.21 -11.74
C LYS A 363 -8.23 20.90 -11.66
N PHE A 364 -7.88 20.34 -12.79
CA PHE A 364 -6.97 19.19 -12.88
C PHE A 364 -5.55 19.69 -13.20
N ASN A 365 -4.59 19.28 -12.41
CA ASN A 365 -3.19 19.24 -12.83
C ASN A 365 -3.02 18.02 -13.74
N GLU A 366 -3.10 18.25 -15.05
CA GLU A 366 -3.18 17.15 -16.04
C GLU A 366 -2.02 16.17 -15.91
N SER A 367 -0.79 16.68 -15.75
CA SER A 367 0.40 15.83 -15.62
C SER A 367 0.37 14.97 -14.36
N SER A 368 0.01 15.52 -13.20
CA SER A 368 -0.08 14.76 -11.94
C SER A 368 -1.24 13.78 -11.95
N PHE A 369 -2.42 14.25 -12.34
CA PHE A 369 -3.61 13.42 -12.37
C PHE A 369 -3.46 12.23 -13.31
N ASP A 370 -2.97 12.46 -14.54
CA ASP A 370 -2.82 11.42 -15.54
C ASP A 370 -1.78 10.36 -15.13
N ARG A 371 -0.71 10.76 -14.43
CA ARG A 371 0.25 9.80 -13.84
C ARG A 371 -0.37 8.93 -12.76
N LEU A 372 -1.17 9.50 -11.85
CA LEU A 372 -1.87 8.73 -10.81
C LEU A 372 -2.95 7.82 -11.42
N ALA A 373 -3.75 8.34 -12.34
CA ALA A 373 -4.77 7.56 -13.03
C ALA A 373 -4.17 6.50 -13.98
N GLY A 374 -2.93 6.68 -14.43
CA GLY A 374 -2.23 5.78 -15.36
C GLY A 374 -2.50 6.09 -16.82
N SER A 375 -3.31 7.09 -17.14
CA SER A 375 -3.55 7.67 -18.48
C SER A 375 -4.39 8.93 -18.36
N LYS A 376 -4.50 9.70 -19.44
CA LYS A 376 -5.42 10.87 -19.53
C LYS A 376 -6.90 10.49 -19.60
N THR A 377 -7.21 9.23 -19.88
CA THR A 377 -8.56 8.77 -20.22
C THR A 377 -9.57 9.07 -19.10
N LEU A 378 -9.23 8.75 -17.85
CA LEU A 378 -10.12 9.02 -16.69
C LEU A 378 -10.45 10.51 -16.57
N ARG A 379 -9.46 11.39 -16.67
CA ARG A 379 -9.65 12.84 -16.61
C ARG A 379 -10.56 13.35 -17.73
N GLU A 380 -10.32 12.88 -18.96
CA GLU A 380 -11.14 13.27 -20.11
C GLU A 380 -12.59 12.79 -19.98
N GLN A 381 -12.80 11.58 -19.45
CA GLN A 381 -14.14 11.04 -19.18
C GLN A 381 -14.88 11.85 -18.11
N LEU A 382 -14.20 12.21 -17.01
CA LEU A 382 -14.77 13.04 -15.95
C LEU A 382 -15.13 14.44 -16.46
N LYS A 383 -14.26 15.08 -17.26
CA LYS A 383 -14.54 16.39 -17.90
C LYS A 383 -15.76 16.32 -18.85
N LYS A 384 -15.97 15.19 -19.51
CA LYS A 384 -17.13 14.95 -20.40
C LYS A 384 -18.37 14.47 -19.65
N GLN A 385 -18.34 14.37 -18.33
CA GLN A 385 -19.45 13.88 -17.50
C GLN A 385 -19.94 12.47 -17.90
N ILE A 386 -19.03 11.61 -18.33
CA ILE A 386 -19.33 10.19 -18.56
C ILE A 386 -19.69 9.57 -17.22
N THR A 387 -20.79 8.82 -17.18
CA THR A 387 -21.27 8.19 -15.94
C THR A 387 -20.27 7.16 -15.38
N PRO A 388 -20.17 7.00 -14.06
CA PRO A 388 -19.23 6.07 -13.44
C PRO A 388 -19.29 4.66 -14.02
N ASP A 389 -20.47 4.10 -14.24
CA ASP A 389 -20.61 2.73 -14.81
C ASP A 389 -19.98 2.59 -16.19
N LYS A 390 -20.12 3.63 -17.04
CA LYS A 390 -19.48 3.66 -18.35
C LYS A 390 -17.96 3.80 -18.22
N ILE A 391 -17.49 4.59 -17.25
CA ILE A 391 -16.06 4.72 -16.95
C ILE A 391 -15.51 3.36 -16.50
N PHE A 392 -16.16 2.68 -15.56
CA PHE A 392 -15.75 1.36 -15.05
C PHE A 392 -15.68 0.31 -16.16
N ALA A 393 -16.60 0.35 -17.11
CA ALA A 393 -16.59 -0.57 -18.24
C ALA A 393 -15.32 -0.44 -19.10
N THR A 394 -14.67 0.71 -19.14
CA THR A 394 -13.53 0.97 -20.05
C THR A 394 -12.28 0.19 -19.69
N TRP A 395 -12.05 -0.16 -18.42
CA TRP A 395 -10.84 -0.88 -18.00
C TRP A 395 -11.06 -2.36 -17.70
N GLN A 396 -12.31 -2.87 -17.77
CA GLN A 396 -12.61 -4.26 -17.43
C GLN A 396 -11.85 -5.28 -18.28
N LYS A 397 -11.63 -4.99 -19.56
CA LYS A 397 -10.87 -5.87 -20.45
C LYS A 397 -9.42 -6.03 -19.99
N GLU A 398 -8.78 -4.94 -19.61
CA GLU A 398 -7.39 -4.96 -19.17
C GLU A 398 -7.26 -5.55 -17.75
N LEU A 399 -8.23 -5.31 -16.86
CA LEU A 399 -8.30 -5.98 -15.56
C LEU A 399 -8.40 -7.51 -15.70
N LYS A 400 -9.23 -8.01 -16.62
CA LYS A 400 -9.34 -9.46 -16.90
C LYS A 400 -8.01 -10.03 -17.36
N LYS A 401 -7.28 -9.32 -18.23
CA LYS A 401 -5.94 -9.75 -18.67
C LYS A 401 -4.95 -9.74 -17.51
N PHE A 402 -4.93 -8.67 -16.71
CA PHE A 402 -4.07 -8.57 -15.55
C PHE A 402 -4.35 -9.70 -14.55
N ASN A 403 -5.61 -9.94 -14.19
CA ASN A 403 -5.98 -11.00 -13.25
C ASN A 403 -5.55 -12.39 -13.73
N LYS A 404 -5.66 -12.68 -15.03
CA LYS A 404 -5.17 -13.95 -15.60
C LYS A 404 -3.66 -14.13 -15.41
N LYS A 405 -2.87 -13.07 -15.56
CA LYS A 405 -1.42 -13.09 -15.34
C LYS A 405 -1.12 -13.18 -13.85
N ARG A 406 -1.72 -12.27 -13.06
CA ARG A 406 -1.57 -12.16 -11.60
C ARG A 406 -1.73 -13.49 -10.88
N ASN A 407 -2.79 -14.27 -11.24
CA ASN A 407 -3.12 -15.53 -10.57
C ASN A 407 -2.01 -16.59 -10.65
N GLN A 408 -1.02 -16.43 -11.53
CA GLN A 408 0.13 -17.35 -11.64
C GLN A 408 1.20 -17.06 -10.57
N TYR A 409 1.12 -15.92 -9.89
CA TYR A 409 2.14 -15.43 -8.95
C TYR A 409 1.64 -15.33 -7.52
N LEU A 410 0.37 -15.69 -7.27
CA LEU A 410 -0.21 -15.65 -5.93
C LEU A 410 0.42 -16.72 -5.03
N LEU A 411 0.60 -16.36 -3.77
CA LEU A 411 1.22 -17.18 -2.72
C LEU A 411 0.22 -17.67 -1.67
N TYR A 412 -0.96 -17.02 -1.63
CA TYR A 412 -1.98 -17.23 -0.60
C TYR A 412 -3.34 -17.52 -1.21
#